data_882e9b52e35944ef2d73910bfffe7cd4
#
_entry.id   882e9b52e35944ef2d73910bfffe7cd4
#
_cell.length_a   1.000
_cell.length_b   1.000
_cell.length_c   1.000
_cell.angle_alpha   90.00
_cell.angle_beta   90.00
_cell.angle_gamma   90.00
#
_symmetry.space_group_name_H-M   'P 1'
#
loop_
_entity.id
_entity.type
_entity.pdbx_description
1 polymer ?
#
loop_
_entity_poly.entity_id
_entity_poly.type
_entity_poly.pdbx_seq_one_letter_code
_entity_poly.pdbx_strand_id
1 'polypeptide(L)'
;MTDKNKNILKVKKSIFIPFLEYIENIDDVKVIVKKYREKYKDSSHICWGYILNENIFGCSDNGEPHGTAGLQILNVLKSKKKFNIMGIVVRYFGGTKLGCKILAESYRKAIENKIEYLEIH
;
A
#
# COMPACT_ATOMS: atom_id res chain seq x y z
N MET A 1 1.40 2.95 -23.26
CA MET A 1 0.48 3.10 -22.12
C MET A 1 0.98 4.16 -21.16
N THR A 2 0.12 5.02 -20.77
CA THR A 2 0.48 5.99 -19.77
C THR A 2 0.42 5.33 -18.40
N ASP A 3 1.51 5.36 -17.69
CA ASP A 3 1.50 4.92 -16.33
C ASP A 3 0.79 5.98 -15.49
N LYS A 4 -0.37 5.63 -14.99
CA LYS A 4 -1.19 6.54 -14.20
C LYS A 4 -0.69 6.66 -12.78
N ASN A 5 0.20 5.78 -12.36
CA ASN A 5 0.76 5.81 -11.04
C ASN A 5 2.19 6.33 -11.11
N LYS A 6 2.34 7.64 -10.94
CA LYS A 6 3.63 8.29 -11.06
C LYS A 6 4.50 8.17 -9.82
N ASN A 7 4.03 7.43 -8.82
CA ASN A 7 4.74 7.30 -7.55
C ASN A 7 5.34 5.91 -7.35
N ILE A 8 5.65 5.24 -8.47
CA ILE A 8 6.32 3.95 -8.38
C ILE A 8 7.68 4.13 -7.73
N LEU A 9 7.93 3.38 -6.67
CA LEU A 9 9.18 3.42 -5.93
C LEU A 9 10.00 2.19 -6.28
N LYS A 10 11.26 2.40 -6.65
CA LYS A 10 12.19 1.30 -6.93
C LYS A 10 13.26 1.27 -5.84
N VAL A 11 13.47 0.08 -5.26
CA VAL A 11 14.49 -0.12 -4.24
C VAL A 11 15.20 -1.42 -4.56
N LYS A 12 16.47 -1.34 -4.94
CA LYS A 12 17.30 -2.52 -5.31
C LYS A 12 16.53 -3.47 -6.24
N LYS A 13 15.96 -2.90 -7.30
CA LYS A 13 15.19 -3.60 -8.33
C LYS A 13 13.82 -4.10 -7.89
N SER A 14 13.47 -4.02 -6.60
CA SER A 14 12.08 -4.24 -6.17
C SER A 14 11.26 -3.04 -6.58
N ILE A 15 10.02 -3.29 -6.98
CA ILE A 15 9.10 -2.24 -7.41
C ILE A 15 7.92 -2.20 -6.47
N PHE A 16 7.60 -1.00 -5.95
CA PHE A 16 6.48 -0.78 -5.05
C PHE A 16 5.53 0.21 -5.72
N ILE A 17 4.31 -0.23 -5.99
CA ILE A 17 3.31 0.59 -6.68
C ILE A 17 2.20 0.94 -5.70
N PRO A 18 2.11 2.21 -5.26
CA PRO A 18 1.08 2.61 -4.29
C PRO A 18 -0.22 3.05 -4.95
N PHE A 19 -1.31 2.75 -4.28
CA PHE A 19 -2.66 3.16 -4.70
C PHE A 19 -3.44 3.62 -3.49
N LEU A 20 -4.39 4.52 -3.70
CA LEU A 20 -5.35 4.94 -2.68
C LEU A 20 -6.75 4.74 -3.24
N GLU A 21 -7.63 4.19 -2.40
CA GLU A 21 -9.03 3.93 -2.77
C GLU A 21 -9.94 4.49 -1.69
N TYR A 22 -11.05 5.07 -2.10
CA TYR A 22 -12.09 5.51 -1.19
C TYR A 22 -12.89 4.29 -0.74
N ILE A 23 -13.23 4.23 0.55
CA ILE A 23 -14.07 3.16 1.08
C ILE A 23 -15.16 3.75 1.98
N GLU A 24 -16.33 3.10 1.99
CA GLU A 24 -17.46 3.51 2.83
C GLU A 24 -17.75 2.50 3.93
N ASN A 25 -17.34 1.25 3.74
CA ASN A 25 -17.59 0.20 4.72
C ASN A 25 -16.56 -0.92 4.56
N ILE A 26 -16.62 -1.89 5.46
CA ILE A 26 -15.66 -3.01 5.48
C ILE A 26 -15.76 -3.88 4.23
N ASP A 27 -16.96 -4.02 3.67
CA ASP A 27 -17.11 -4.87 2.48
C ASP A 27 -16.36 -4.29 1.28
N ASP A 28 -16.20 -2.97 1.23
CA ASP A 28 -15.41 -2.34 0.16
C ASP A 28 -13.98 -2.84 0.17
N VAL A 29 -13.41 -3.08 1.35
CA VAL A 29 -12.04 -3.57 1.49
C VAL A 29 -11.89 -4.91 0.77
N LYS A 30 -12.84 -5.82 0.97
CA LYS A 30 -12.79 -7.15 0.33
C LYS A 30 -12.88 -7.03 -1.19
N VAL A 31 -13.74 -6.16 -1.67
CA VAL A 31 -13.92 -5.94 -3.11
C VAL A 31 -12.64 -5.40 -3.73
N ILE A 32 -12.02 -4.43 -3.06
CA ILE A 32 -10.79 -3.81 -3.54
C ILE A 32 -9.64 -4.81 -3.55
N VAL A 33 -9.47 -5.59 -2.49
CA VAL A 33 -8.41 -6.60 -2.42
C VAL A 33 -8.56 -7.58 -3.58
N LYS A 34 -9.78 -8.05 -3.84
CA LYS A 34 -10.03 -8.97 -4.94
C LYS A 34 -9.69 -8.35 -6.28
N LYS A 35 -10.07 -7.09 -6.49
CA LYS A 35 -9.77 -6.36 -7.71
C LYS A 35 -8.27 -6.30 -7.98
N TYR A 36 -7.48 -5.98 -6.96
CA TYR A 36 -6.03 -5.87 -7.11
C TYR A 36 -5.37 -7.23 -7.30
N ARG A 37 -5.86 -8.27 -6.63
CA ARG A 37 -5.34 -9.63 -6.82
C ARG A 37 -5.54 -10.11 -8.26
N GLU A 38 -6.67 -9.77 -8.86
CA GLU A 38 -6.95 -10.15 -10.24
C GLU A 38 -6.12 -9.35 -11.22
N LYS A 39 -5.97 -8.05 -10.97
CA LYS A 39 -5.24 -7.17 -11.87
C LYS A 39 -3.73 -7.39 -11.81
N TYR A 40 -3.20 -7.66 -10.63
CA TYR A 40 -1.76 -7.82 -10.41
C TYR A 40 -1.43 -9.23 -9.91
N LYS A 41 -2.01 -10.23 -10.54
CA LYS A 41 -1.89 -11.62 -10.10
C LYS A 41 -0.48 -12.18 -10.18
N ASP A 42 0.40 -11.54 -10.95
CA ASP A 42 1.80 -11.93 -11.06
C ASP A 42 2.71 -11.18 -10.06
N SER A 43 2.15 -10.34 -9.22
CA SER A 43 2.95 -9.62 -8.22
C SER A 43 3.39 -10.54 -7.08
N SER A 44 4.42 -10.10 -6.37
CA SER A 44 4.92 -10.87 -5.21
C SER A 44 4.04 -10.70 -3.99
N HIS A 45 3.62 -9.47 -3.70
CA HIS A 45 2.78 -9.15 -2.54
C HIS A 45 1.84 -8.01 -2.87
N ILE A 46 0.64 -8.06 -2.30
CA ILE A 46 -0.32 -6.97 -2.36
C ILE A 46 -0.68 -6.66 -0.92
N CYS A 47 -0.07 -5.61 -0.38
CA CYS A 47 -0.22 -5.25 1.02
C CYS A 47 -1.13 -4.04 1.15
N TRP A 48 -1.83 -3.93 2.27
CA TRP A 48 -2.81 -2.85 2.40
C TRP A 48 -3.07 -2.48 3.84
N GLY A 49 -3.59 -1.25 4.00
CA GLY A 49 -4.10 -0.76 5.26
C GLY A 49 -5.28 0.14 4.98
N TYR A 50 -6.26 0.17 5.89
CA TYR A 50 -7.44 1.01 5.71
C TYR A 50 -7.87 1.63 7.03
N ILE A 51 -8.54 2.78 6.92
CA ILE A 51 -9.16 3.45 8.06
C ILE A 51 -10.54 3.95 7.62
N LEU A 52 -11.58 3.45 8.26
CA LEU A 52 -12.92 3.98 8.09
C LEU A 52 -13.16 5.15 9.04
N ASN A 53 -12.80 4.95 10.29
CA ASN A 53 -12.90 5.97 11.34
C ASN A 53 -11.92 5.61 12.46
N GLU A 54 -11.96 6.35 13.55
CA GLU A 54 -11.01 6.17 14.65
C GLU A 54 -11.05 4.79 15.27
N ASN A 55 -12.16 4.09 15.14
CA ASN A 55 -12.35 2.79 15.79
C ASN A 55 -12.33 1.61 14.82
N ILE A 56 -12.40 1.86 13.51
CA ILE A 56 -12.47 0.78 12.52
C ILE A 56 -11.35 0.95 11.51
N PHE A 57 -10.35 0.10 11.61
CA PHE A 57 -9.17 0.10 10.75
C PHE A 57 -8.57 -1.30 10.70
N GLY A 58 -7.67 -1.53 9.76
CA GLY A 58 -7.00 -2.81 9.66
C GLY A 58 -5.91 -2.78 8.62
N CYS A 59 -5.17 -3.89 8.53
CA CYS A 59 -4.08 -3.98 7.55
C CYS A 59 -3.72 -5.44 7.29
N SER A 60 -2.92 -5.65 6.24
CA SER A 60 -2.41 -6.97 5.89
C SER A 60 -1.00 -6.85 5.31
N ASP A 61 -0.10 -7.70 5.78
CA ASP A 61 1.25 -7.80 5.23
C ASP A 61 1.29 -8.71 4.00
N ASN A 62 0.27 -9.51 3.78
CA ASN A 62 0.14 -10.39 2.61
C ASN A 62 1.43 -11.13 2.28
N GLY A 63 1.98 -11.84 3.27
CA GLY A 63 3.18 -12.65 3.08
C GLY A 63 4.51 -11.95 3.30
N GLU A 64 4.52 -10.62 3.45
CA GLU A 64 5.72 -9.93 3.90
C GLU A 64 5.96 -10.21 5.39
N PRO A 65 7.18 -10.02 5.90
CA PRO A 65 7.42 -10.21 7.33
C PRO A 65 6.51 -9.34 8.17
N HIS A 66 6.10 -9.84 9.33
CA HIS A 66 5.14 -9.17 10.19
C HIS A 66 5.53 -7.71 10.47
N GLY A 67 4.58 -6.81 10.26
CA GLY A 67 4.74 -5.39 10.55
C GLY A 67 5.52 -4.58 9.53
N THR A 68 6.02 -5.20 8.46
CA THR A 68 6.87 -4.49 7.50
C THR A 68 6.10 -3.84 6.35
N ALA A 69 4.83 -4.16 6.19
CA ALA A 69 4.07 -3.68 5.04
C ALA A 69 2.74 -3.05 5.44
N GLY A 70 1.75 -3.86 5.78
CA GLY A 70 0.42 -3.35 6.08
C GLY A 70 0.39 -2.34 7.21
N LEU A 71 1.13 -2.62 8.28
CA LEU A 71 1.19 -1.69 9.42
C LEU A 71 1.83 -0.37 9.01
N GLN A 72 2.83 -0.39 8.15
CA GLN A 72 3.47 0.84 7.67
C GLN A 72 2.47 1.69 6.88
N ILE A 73 1.69 1.04 6.02
CA ILE A 73 0.66 1.73 5.26
C ILE A 73 -0.38 2.35 6.21
N LEU A 74 -0.88 1.55 7.14
CA LEU A 74 -1.88 2.00 8.11
C LEU A 74 -1.37 3.19 8.93
N ASN A 75 -0.13 3.12 9.40
CA ASN A 75 0.44 4.19 10.22
C ASN A 75 0.57 5.51 9.46
N VAL A 76 0.87 5.45 8.16
CA VAL A 76 0.91 6.66 7.34
C VAL A 76 -0.50 7.28 7.27
N LEU A 77 -1.52 6.46 7.01
CA LEU A 77 -2.89 6.97 6.94
C LEU A 77 -3.31 7.61 8.26
N LYS A 78 -2.96 6.97 9.38
CA LYS A 78 -3.25 7.52 10.71
C LYS A 78 -2.54 8.85 10.93
N SER A 79 -1.26 8.92 10.60
CA SER A 79 -0.47 10.14 10.82
C SER A 79 -0.97 11.31 9.97
N LYS A 80 -1.53 11.02 8.82
CA LYS A 80 -2.11 12.04 7.93
C LYS A 80 -3.57 12.33 8.25
N LYS A 81 -4.12 11.68 9.28
CA LYS A 81 -5.52 11.87 9.72
C LYS A 81 -6.51 11.64 8.59
N LYS A 82 -6.26 10.59 7.78
CA LYS A 82 -7.14 10.23 6.67
C LYS A 82 -8.18 9.22 7.14
N PHE A 83 -9.42 9.41 6.72
CA PHE A 83 -10.53 8.50 6.99
C PHE A 83 -11.19 8.10 5.69
N ASN A 84 -11.96 7.01 5.72
CA ASN A 84 -12.67 6.49 4.55
C ASN A 84 -11.71 6.19 3.40
N ILE A 85 -10.55 5.63 3.74
CA ILE A 85 -9.48 5.45 2.77
C ILE A 85 -8.78 4.11 2.99
N MET A 86 -8.33 3.54 1.88
CA MET A 86 -7.52 2.33 1.89
C MET A 86 -6.27 2.60 1.05
N GLY A 87 -5.12 2.30 1.61
CA GLY A 87 -3.86 2.33 0.87
C GLY A 87 -3.48 0.93 0.47
N ILE A 88 -3.05 0.75 -0.77
CA ILE A 88 -2.61 -0.54 -1.29
C ILE A 88 -1.22 -0.34 -1.91
N VAL A 89 -0.31 -1.27 -1.64
CA VAL A 89 0.98 -1.28 -2.31
C VAL A 89 1.18 -2.65 -2.94
N VAL A 90 1.36 -2.65 -4.24
CA VAL A 90 1.67 -3.86 -5.01
C VAL A 90 3.18 -3.92 -5.16
N ARG A 91 3.78 -5.03 -4.73
CA ARG A 91 5.23 -5.18 -4.82
C ARG A 91 5.63 -6.30 -5.77
N TYR A 92 6.65 -6.02 -6.58
CA TYR A 92 7.33 -7.01 -7.40
C TYR A 92 8.75 -7.17 -6.86
N PHE A 93 9.07 -8.38 -6.39
CA PHE A 93 10.40 -8.68 -5.86
C PHE A 93 11.45 -8.54 -6.95
N GLY A 94 12.56 -7.87 -6.63
CA GLY A 94 13.62 -7.60 -7.61
C GLY A 94 14.80 -8.54 -7.56
N GLY A 95 14.70 -9.65 -6.82
CA GLY A 95 15.78 -10.63 -6.74
C GLY A 95 16.74 -10.45 -5.58
N THR A 96 16.69 -9.32 -4.90
CA THR A 96 17.54 -9.04 -3.74
C THR A 96 16.66 -8.82 -2.51
N LYS A 97 16.93 -9.55 -1.43
CA LYS A 97 16.21 -9.36 -0.18
C LYS A 97 16.56 -8.01 0.42
N LEU A 98 15.55 -7.29 0.86
CA LEU A 98 15.76 -5.93 1.37
C LEU A 98 16.01 -5.89 2.88
N GLY A 99 15.59 -6.90 3.62
CA GLY A 99 15.62 -6.86 5.07
C GLY A 99 14.45 -6.05 5.63
N CYS A 100 14.10 -6.29 6.89
CA CYS A 100 12.88 -5.72 7.47
C CYS A 100 12.89 -4.20 7.54
N LYS A 101 14.03 -3.60 7.86
CA LYS A 101 14.12 -2.14 8.00
C LYS A 101 13.88 -1.44 6.67
N ILE A 102 14.60 -1.84 5.64
CA ILE A 102 14.46 -1.23 4.31
C ILE A 102 13.07 -1.52 3.74
N LEU A 103 12.55 -2.71 3.99
CA LEU A 103 11.24 -3.09 3.53
C LEU A 103 10.16 -2.19 4.14
N ALA A 104 10.21 -1.99 5.46
CA ALA A 104 9.25 -1.13 6.15
C ALA A 104 9.33 0.32 5.64
N GLU A 105 10.54 0.84 5.48
CA GLU A 105 10.74 2.19 4.95
C GLU A 105 10.19 2.32 3.54
N SER A 106 10.33 1.27 2.72
CA SER A 106 9.87 1.28 1.34
C SER A 106 8.34 1.35 1.26
N TYR A 107 7.65 0.54 2.05
CA TYR A 107 6.19 0.58 2.08
C TYR A 107 5.68 1.92 2.59
N ARG A 108 6.28 2.43 3.66
CA ARG A 108 5.90 3.73 4.21
C ARG A 108 6.10 4.82 3.16
N LYS A 109 7.27 4.86 2.54
CA LYS A 109 7.61 5.91 1.59
C LYS A 109 6.71 5.88 0.35
N ALA A 110 6.37 4.67 -0.13
CA ALA A 110 5.51 4.55 -1.30
C ALA A 110 4.15 5.21 -1.05
N ILE A 111 3.55 4.95 0.10
CA ILE A 111 2.24 5.53 0.42
C ILE A 111 2.37 7.04 0.71
N GLU A 112 3.41 7.45 1.42
CA GLU A 112 3.63 8.88 1.67
C GLU A 112 3.75 9.66 0.36
N ASN A 113 4.52 9.15 -0.58
CA ASN A 113 4.69 9.79 -1.88
C ASN A 113 3.38 9.88 -2.65
N LYS A 114 2.57 8.83 -2.58
CA LYS A 114 1.28 8.82 -3.27
C LYS A 114 0.33 9.85 -2.69
N ILE A 115 0.28 9.97 -1.38
CA ILE A 115 -0.58 10.96 -0.71
C ILE A 115 -0.11 12.36 -1.09
N GLU A 116 1.19 12.64 -1.01
CA GLU A 116 1.73 13.94 -1.41
C GLU A 116 1.41 14.29 -2.84
N TYR A 117 1.57 13.33 -3.74
CA TYR A 117 1.27 13.54 -5.14
C TYR A 117 -0.19 13.96 -5.34
N LEU A 118 -1.12 13.27 -4.68
CA LEU A 118 -2.54 13.56 -4.82
C LEU A 118 -2.92 14.89 -4.16
N GLU A 119 -2.24 15.30 -3.09
CA GLU A 119 -2.49 16.58 -2.45
C GLU A 119 -2.01 17.76 -3.31
N ILE A 120 -0.96 17.55 -4.10
CA ILE A 120 -0.43 18.60 -4.98
C ILE A 120 -1.21 18.65 -6.30
N HIS A 121 -1.60 17.51 -6.79
CA HIS A 121 -2.27 17.39 -8.07
C HIS A 121 -3.74 17.04 -7.91
#